data_49c46a9500d19975068a2682ac58d7de
#
_entry.id   49c46a9500d19975068a2682ac58d7de
#
_cell.length_a   1.000
_cell.length_b   1.000
_cell.length_c   1.000
_cell.angle_alpha   90.00
_cell.angle_beta   90.00
_cell.angle_gamma   90.00
#
_symmetry.space_group_name_H-M   'P 1'
#
loop_
_entity.id
_entity.type
_entity.pdbx_description
1 polymer ?
#
loop_
_entity_poly.entity_id
_entity_poly.type
_entity_poly.pdbx_seq_one_letter_code
_entity_poly.pdbx_strand_id
1 'polypeptide(L)'
;PPPPPPQYFFFKQNTQSELTSSLVGSEMCIRDSTDPVEVVQKHFIDCISVLPHLDLQGGETMIDVGTGAGFPGVPLKIANPALQVTLLDALQKRLTFLDTLTQSLDLSDVTLVHSRAEDGGQNPDLREQFDLCVSRAVANLAVLLEYCLPFVKVGGKLAALKGPDAIQEIEQAQNALQIVGGKVTAVIPITIPHTDLQHQLVLVEKIAPTPQRYPRKAGKISKKPL
;
A
#
# COMPACT_ATOMS: atom_id res chain seq x y z
N PRO A 1 -0.71 30.00 -24.15
CA PRO A 1 -0.72 28.69 -24.75
C PRO A 1 -1.20 27.67 -23.70
N PRO A 2 -1.99 26.65 -24.09
CA PRO A 2 -2.42 25.61 -23.17
C PRO A 2 -1.20 24.83 -22.65
N PRO A 3 -1.23 24.25 -21.43
CA PRO A 3 -0.15 23.45 -20.91
C PRO A 3 0.06 22.24 -21.84
N PRO A 4 1.31 21.75 -21.99
CA PRO A 4 1.57 20.58 -22.82
C PRO A 4 0.80 19.38 -22.26
N PRO A 5 0.31 18.46 -23.12
CA PRO A 5 -0.35 17.26 -22.70
C PRO A 5 0.59 16.40 -21.83
N PRO A 6 0.08 15.64 -20.84
CA PRO A 6 0.90 14.77 -20.02
C PRO A 6 1.67 13.80 -20.94
N GLN A 7 2.98 13.75 -20.74
CA GLN A 7 3.83 12.81 -21.47
C GLN A 7 3.42 11.42 -21.04
N TYR A 8 2.66 10.72 -21.89
CA TYR A 8 2.45 9.29 -21.75
C TYR A 8 3.81 8.63 -21.93
N PHE A 9 4.35 8.08 -20.85
CA PHE A 9 5.55 7.27 -20.89
C PHE A 9 5.25 6.04 -21.75
N PHE A 10 5.83 6.01 -22.94
CA PHE A 10 5.96 4.79 -23.72
C PHE A 10 6.89 3.84 -22.97
N PHE A 11 6.32 2.86 -22.29
CA PHE A 11 7.10 1.73 -21.80
C PHE A 11 7.87 1.12 -22.98
N LYS A 12 9.20 1.09 -22.89
CA LYS A 12 9.99 0.31 -23.87
C LYS A 12 9.48 -1.12 -23.81
N GLN A 13 9.12 -1.70 -24.95
CA GLN A 13 8.55 -3.06 -25.05
C GLN A 13 9.38 -4.15 -24.36
N ASN A 14 10.70 -3.96 -24.22
CA ASN A 14 11.57 -4.89 -23.51
C ASN A 14 11.33 -4.93 -21.99
N THR A 15 10.97 -3.81 -21.37
CA THR A 15 10.72 -3.73 -19.92
C THR A 15 9.45 -4.48 -19.53
N GLN A 16 8.45 -4.52 -20.40
CA GLN A 16 7.18 -5.18 -20.14
C GLN A 16 7.31 -6.71 -20.11
N SER A 17 8.12 -7.29 -21.02
CA SER A 17 8.37 -8.74 -21.03
C SER A 17 9.26 -9.18 -19.87
N GLU A 18 10.23 -8.36 -19.45
CA GLU A 18 11.08 -8.64 -18.29
C GLU A 18 10.31 -8.52 -16.97
N LEU A 19 9.43 -7.53 -16.81
CA LEU A 19 8.55 -7.38 -15.66
C LEU A 19 7.59 -8.56 -15.54
N THR A 20 6.91 -8.95 -16.62
CA THR A 20 5.98 -10.09 -16.58
C THR A 20 6.72 -11.41 -16.40
N SER A 21 7.86 -11.63 -17.04
CA SER A 21 8.67 -12.84 -16.92
C SER A 21 9.31 -12.96 -15.53
N SER A 22 9.78 -11.87 -14.92
CA SER A 22 10.34 -11.85 -13.58
C SER A 22 9.26 -12.00 -12.48
N LEU A 23 8.06 -11.45 -12.70
CA LEU A 23 6.91 -11.58 -11.80
C LEU A 23 6.28 -12.99 -11.88
N VAL A 24 6.29 -13.63 -13.05
CA VAL A 24 5.75 -14.99 -13.26
C VAL A 24 6.74 -16.06 -12.82
N GLY A 25 8.05 -15.81 -12.87
CA GLY A 25 9.11 -16.78 -12.52
C GLY A 25 9.42 -16.90 -11.03
N SER A 26 8.95 -15.99 -10.19
CA SER A 26 9.05 -16.11 -8.73
C SER A 26 7.75 -16.72 -8.19
N GLU A 27 7.85 -17.65 -7.21
CA GLU A 27 6.68 -18.22 -6.50
C GLU A 27 5.90 -17.15 -5.69
N MET A 28 6.02 -15.90 -6.06
CA MET A 28 5.41 -14.73 -5.44
C MET A 28 4.09 -14.38 -6.14
N CYS A 29 3.04 -14.86 -5.57
CA CYS A 29 1.66 -14.33 -5.47
C CYS A 29 1.00 -13.59 -6.65
N ILE A 30 1.40 -13.78 -7.90
CA ILE A 30 0.55 -13.55 -9.06
C ILE A 30 0.12 -14.94 -9.55
N ARG A 31 -0.60 -15.68 -8.68
CA ARG A 31 -1.08 -17.04 -9.01
C ARG A 31 -2.34 -17.04 -9.89
N ASP A 32 -2.99 -15.90 -10.05
CA ASP A 32 -4.35 -15.86 -10.56
C ASP A 32 -4.45 -15.52 -12.04
N SER A 33 -3.39 -15.04 -12.69
CA SER A 33 -3.37 -14.87 -14.16
C SER A 33 -1.95 -14.84 -14.73
N THR A 34 -1.77 -15.52 -15.87
CA THR A 34 -0.57 -15.45 -16.73
C THR A 34 -0.80 -14.52 -17.92
N ASP A 35 -2.01 -13.97 -18.09
CA ASP A 35 -2.32 -13.00 -19.14
C ASP A 35 -1.77 -11.60 -18.74
N PRO A 36 -0.86 -11.03 -19.53
CA PRO A 36 -0.31 -9.70 -19.26
C PRO A 36 -1.37 -8.60 -19.12
N VAL A 37 -2.47 -8.68 -19.86
CA VAL A 37 -3.57 -7.71 -19.81
C VAL A 37 -4.30 -7.79 -18.47
N GLU A 38 -4.60 -9.01 -18.02
CA GLU A 38 -5.21 -9.22 -16.70
C GLU A 38 -4.30 -8.76 -15.55
N VAL A 39 -2.99 -9.03 -15.63
CA VAL A 39 -2.02 -8.55 -14.65
C VAL A 39 -2.04 -7.03 -14.55
N VAL A 40 -2.02 -6.34 -15.70
CA VAL A 40 -2.10 -4.87 -15.74
C VAL A 40 -3.40 -4.38 -15.12
N GLN A 41 -4.54 -4.96 -15.49
CA GLN A 41 -5.84 -4.53 -14.99
C GLN A 41 -6.02 -4.82 -13.50
N LYS A 42 -5.81 -6.07 -13.08
CA LYS A 42 -6.12 -6.52 -11.72
C LYS A 42 -5.10 -6.08 -10.67
N HIS A 43 -3.88 -5.71 -11.07
CA HIS A 43 -2.85 -5.33 -10.13
C HIS A 43 -2.37 -3.89 -10.30
N PHE A 44 -2.05 -3.43 -11.52
CA PHE A 44 -1.52 -2.08 -11.71
C PHE A 44 -2.63 -1.01 -11.70
N ILE A 45 -3.68 -1.18 -12.52
CA ILE A 45 -4.78 -0.21 -12.59
C ILE A 45 -5.51 -0.12 -11.24
N ASP A 46 -5.73 -1.27 -10.58
CA ASP A 46 -6.29 -1.32 -9.23
C ASP A 46 -5.49 -0.45 -8.25
N CYS A 47 -4.16 -0.55 -8.27
CA CYS A 47 -3.32 0.24 -7.38
C CYS A 47 -3.36 1.74 -7.68
N ILE A 48 -3.28 2.14 -8.95
CA ILE A 48 -3.24 3.57 -9.30
C ILE A 48 -4.62 4.24 -9.26
N SER A 49 -5.71 3.48 -9.27
CA SER A 49 -7.08 4.00 -9.18
C SER A 49 -7.36 4.75 -7.88
N VAL A 50 -6.55 4.55 -6.84
CA VAL A 50 -6.69 5.27 -5.57
C VAL A 50 -6.12 6.70 -5.61
N LEU A 51 -5.21 7.01 -6.54
CA LEU A 51 -4.51 8.30 -6.59
C LEU A 51 -5.43 9.53 -6.61
N PRO A 52 -6.54 9.55 -7.38
CA PRO A 52 -7.44 10.70 -7.40
C PRO A 52 -8.11 11.00 -6.05
N HIS A 53 -8.06 10.04 -5.12
CA HIS A 53 -8.71 10.12 -3.81
C HIS A 53 -7.74 10.42 -2.66
N LEU A 54 -6.43 10.50 -2.94
CA LEU A 54 -5.41 10.66 -1.90
C LEU A 54 -5.06 12.11 -1.59
N ASP A 55 -5.49 13.06 -2.40
CA ASP A 55 -5.24 14.50 -2.24
C ASP A 55 -3.75 14.82 -2.01
N LEU A 56 -2.89 14.28 -2.90
CA LEU A 56 -1.44 14.43 -2.83
C LEU A 56 -1.01 15.76 -3.46
N GLN A 57 -0.18 16.52 -2.74
CA GLN A 57 0.34 17.82 -3.19
C GLN A 57 1.73 17.72 -3.82
N GLY A 58 2.41 16.58 -3.61
CA GLY A 58 3.75 16.27 -4.09
C GLY A 58 4.82 16.32 -2.97
N GLY A 59 5.66 15.31 -2.96
CA GLY A 59 6.74 15.16 -1.96
C GLY A 59 6.32 14.46 -0.67
N GLU A 60 5.11 13.90 -0.58
CA GLU A 60 4.65 13.16 0.59
C GLU A 60 5.50 11.91 0.82
N THR A 61 5.74 11.63 2.10
CA THR A 61 6.34 10.36 2.55
C THR A 61 5.26 9.29 2.64
N MET A 62 5.46 8.20 1.90
CA MET A 62 4.52 7.07 1.86
C MET A 62 5.20 5.79 2.34
N ILE A 63 4.50 4.98 3.14
CA ILE A 63 4.91 3.62 3.48
C ILE A 63 3.88 2.61 2.95
N ASP A 64 4.38 1.55 2.28
CA ASP A 64 3.61 0.38 1.88
C ASP A 64 3.91 -0.78 2.84
N VAL A 65 2.94 -1.12 3.69
CA VAL A 65 3.11 -2.11 4.76
C VAL A 65 2.67 -3.50 4.27
N GLY A 66 3.64 -4.40 4.22
CA GLY A 66 3.45 -5.73 3.65
C GLY A 66 3.41 -5.69 2.12
N THR A 67 4.33 -4.95 1.54
CA THR A 67 4.36 -4.60 0.10
C THR A 67 4.36 -5.80 -0.85
N GLY A 68 4.84 -6.96 -0.40
CA GLY A 68 4.86 -8.18 -1.20
C GLY A 68 5.71 -8.06 -2.46
N ALA A 69 5.08 -8.09 -3.61
CA ALA A 69 5.71 -7.87 -4.91
C ALA A 69 5.77 -6.38 -5.30
N GLY A 70 5.56 -5.47 -4.35
CA GLY A 70 5.60 -4.02 -4.58
C GLY A 70 4.21 -3.39 -4.80
N PHE A 71 3.14 -4.08 -4.45
CA PHE A 71 1.77 -3.58 -4.64
C PHE A 71 1.12 -3.17 -3.32
N PRO A 72 0.60 -1.94 -3.22
CA PRO A 72 0.41 -0.94 -4.28
C PRO A 72 1.58 0.06 -4.43
N GLY A 73 2.65 0.00 -3.62
CA GLY A 73 3.66 1.03 -3.48
C GLY A 73 4.40 1.37 -4.79
N VAL A 74 4.86 0.37 -5.54
CA VAL A 74 5.62 0.59 -6.80
C VAL A 74 4.75 1.21 -7.89
N PRO A 75 3.53 0.72 -8.21
CA PRO A 75 2.63 1.39 -9.14
C PRO A 75 2.31 2.84 -8.75
N LEU A 76 2.11 3.13 -7.47
CA LEU A 76 1.87 4.49 -6.99
C LEU A 76 3.08 5.39 -7.20
N LYS A 77 4.30 4.88 -6.93
CA LYS A 77 5.56 5.62 -7.19
C LYS A 77 5.75 5.92 -8.68
N ILE A 78 5.47 4.95 -9.55
CA ILE A 78 5.56 5.14 -11.01
C ILE A 78 4.57 6.21 -11.48
N ALA A 79 3.34 6.17 -10.98
CA ALA A 79 2.29 7.09 -11.39
C ALA A 79 2.43 8.49 -10.74
N ASN A 80 3.08 8.59 -9.58
CA ASN A 80 3.43 9.86 -8.93
C ASN A 80 4.91 9.85 -8.49
N PRO A 81 5.83 10.25 -9.39
CA PRO A 81 7.27 10.24 -9.11
C PRO A 81 7.72 11.15 -7.95
N ALA A 82 6.90 12.11 -7.53
CA ALA A 82 7.21 12.99 -6.40
C ALA A 82 7.09 12.32 -5.02
N LEU A 83 6.44 11.15 -4.92
CA LEU A 83 6.33 10.40 -3.67
C LEU A 83 7.70 9.91 -3.18
N GLN A 84 7.95 10.02 -1.88
CA GLN A 84 9.05 9.35 -1.20
C GLN A 84 8.53 8.04 -0.61
N VAL A 85 8.91 6.90 -1.18
CA VAL A 85 8.27 5.62 -0.89
C VAL A 85 9.15 4.73 -0.02
N THR A 86 8.59 4.20 1.06
CA THR A 86 9.18 3.12 1.85
C THR A 86 8.38 1.84 1.62
N LEU A 87 9.07 0.79 1.16
CA LEU A 87 8.49 -0.53 0.95
C LEU A 87 8.92 -1.44 2.11
N LEU A 88 7.97 -1.85 2.95
CA LEU A 88 8.23 -2.67 4.13
C LEU A 88 7.67 -4.08 3.93
N ASP A 89 8.53 -5.09 4.08
CA ASP A 89 8.12 -6.51 4.08
C ASP A 89 8.95 -7.33 5.09
N ALA A 90 8.32 -8.38 5.62
CA ALA A 90 8.95 -9.31 6.55
C ALA A 90 9.86 -10.35 5.87
N LEU A 91 9.82 -10.47 4.54
CA LEU A 91 10.58 -11.46 3.78
C LEU A 91 11.68 -10.79 2.96
N GLN A 92 12.94 -11.01 3.38
CA GLN A 92 14.13 -10.46 2.70
C GLN A 92 14.16 -10.78 1.19
N LYS A 93 13.73 -12.00 0.79
CA LYS A 93 13.69 -12.39 -0.63
C LYS A 93 12.84 -11.44 -1.48
N ARG A 94 11.73 -10.92 -0.94
CA ARG A 94 10.87 -9.95 -1.64
C ARG A 94 11.57 -8.62 -1.80
N LEU A 95 12.24 -8.15 -0.77
CA LEU A 95 12.99 -6.89 -0.82
C LEU A 95 14.18 -6.96 -1.79
N THR A 96 14.87 -8.09 -1.86
CA THR A 96 15.93 -8.29 -2.87
C THR A 96 15.37 -8.19 -4.31
N PHE A 97 14.19 -8.75 -4.56
CA PHE A 97 13.50 -8.60 -5.83
C PHE A 97 13.12 -7.13 -6.09
N LEU A 98 12.54 -6.45 -5.09
CA LEU A 98 12.14 -5.05 -5.20
C LEU A 98 13.33 -4.11 -5.41
N ASP A 99 14.48 -4.40 -4.81
CA ASP A 99 15.73 -3.66 -5.05
C ASP A 99 16.13 -3.73 -6.53
N THR A 100 16.18 -4.94 -7.09
CA THR A 100 16.47 -5.14 -8.51
C THR A 100 15.42 -4.45 -9.40
N LEU A 101 14.14 -4.56 -9.05
CA LEU A 101 13.04 -3.95 -9.80
C LEU A 101 13.12 -2.43 -9.82
N THR A 102 13.30 -1.79 -8.65
CA THR A 102 13.34 -0.33 -8.53
C THR A 102 14.56 0.26 -9.22
N GLN A 103 15.71 -0.43 -9.17
CA GLN A 103 16.92 -0.04 -9.92
C GLN A 103 16.70 -0.17 -11.43
N SER A 104 16.09 -1.26 -11.91
CA SER A 104 15.84 -1.46 -13.35
C SER A 104 14.82 -0.49 -13.93
N LEU A 105 13.97 0.08 -13.10
CA LEU A 105 12.97 1.10 -13.46
C LEU A 105 13.46 2.54 -13.21
N ASP A 106 14.72 2.74 -12.79
CA ASP A 106 15.29 4.04 -12.42
C ASP A 106 14.40 4.83 -11.43
N LEU A 107 13.78 4.13 -10.47
CA LEU A 107 12.95 4.77 -9.45
C LEU A 107 13.82 5.35 -8.32
N SER A 108 13.89 6.67 -8.23
CA SER A 108 14.52 7.39 -7.11
C SER A 108 13.59 7.43 -5.89
N ASP A 109 14.15 7.78 -4.73
CA ASP A 109 13.38 8.01 -3.48
C ASP A 109 12.53 6.80 -3.06
N VAL A 110 13.07 5.59 -3.24
CA VAL A 110 12.51 4.34 -2.75
C VAL A 110 13.43 3.74 -1.71
N THR A 111 12.90 3.52 -0.51
CA THR A 111 13.60 2.89 0.61
C THR A 111 13.01 1.51 0.87
N LEU A 112 13.86 0.50 1.02
CA LEU A 112 13.45 -0.87 1.33
C LEU A 112 13.70 -1.18 2.80
N VAL A 113 12.69 -1.65 3.52
CA VAL A 113 12.79 -1.95 4.96
C VAL A 113 12.42 -3.39 5.25
N HIS A 114 13.41 -4.18 5.69
CA HIS A 114 13.19 -5.54 6.16
C HIS A 114 12.74 -5.54 7.62
N SER A 115 11.45 -5.61 7.82
CA SER A 115 10.85 -5.67 9.17
C SER A 115 9.47 -6.31 9.12
N ARG A 116 9.04 -6.90 10.23
CA ARG A 116 7.62 -7.13 10.46
C ARG A 116 6.93 -5.81 10.75
N ALA A 117 5.64 -5.70 10.39
CA ALA A 117 4.87 -4.48 10.62
C ALA A 117 4.84 -4.08 12.10
N GLU A 118 4.65 -5.04 13.00
CA GLU A 118 4.62 -4.81 14.44
C GLU A 118 5.96 -4.37 15.03
N ASP A 119 7.07 -4.83 14.46
CA ASP A 119 8.41 -4.42 14.90
C ASP A 119 8.77 -3.04 14.33
N GLY A 120 8.47 -2.82 13.03
CA GLY A 120 8.66 -1.52 12.38
C GLY A 120 7.82 -0.42 13.00
N GLY A 121 6.56 -0.70 13.39
CA GLY A 121 5.69 0.26 14.08
C GLY A 121 6.13 0.62 15.50
N GLN A 122 7.07 -0.11 16.08
CA GLN A 122 7.75 0.22 17.34
C GLN A 122 9.10 0.91 17.14
N ASN A 123 9.64 0.90 15.92
CA ASN A 123 10.90 1.55 15.59
C ASN A 123 10.71 3.09 15.55
N PRO A 124 11.45 3.89 16.37
CA PRO A 124 11.32 5.34 16.37
C PRO A 124 11.59 6.01 15.01
N ASP A 125 12.42 5.40 14.16
CA ASP A 125 12.77 5.94 12.86
C ASP A 125 11.64 5.80 11.82
N LEU A 126 10.65 4.94 12.11
CA LEU A 126 9.51 4.68 11.22
C LEU A 126 8.18 5.10 11.83
N ARG A 127 8.10 5.10 13.17
CA ARG A 127 6.86 5.38 13.89
C ARG A 127 6.43 6.82 13.71
N GLU A 128 5.18 7.01 13.25
CA GLU A 128 4.56 8.33 13.03
C GLU A 128 5.41 9.27 12.14
N GLN A 129 6.08 8.70 11.12
CA GLN A 129 6.96 9.43 10.19
C GLN A 129 6.32 9.65 8.81
N PHE A 130 5.22 8.98 8.48
CA PHE A 130 4.68 8.98 7.13
C PHE A 130 3.39 9.79 7.01
N ASP A 131 3.27 10.55 5.92
CA ASP A 131 2.07 11.29 5.57
C ASP A 131 0.96 10.35 5.09
N LEU A 132 1.37 9.26 4.41
CA LEU A 132 0.49 8.26 3.86
C LEU A 132 1.00 6.85 4.17
N CYS A 133 0.12 6.00 4.65
CA CYS A 133 0.33 4.55 4.67
C CYS A 133 -0.62 3.90 3.66
N VAL A 134 -0.11 2.97 2.86
CA VAL A 134 -0.93 2.17 1.96
C VAL A 134 -0.80 0.70 2.32
N SER A 135 -1.85 -0.07 2.08
CA SER A 135 -1.81 -1.53 2.21
C SER A 135 -2.91 -2.18 1.40
N ARG A 136 -2.61 -3.36 0.83
CA ARG A 136 -3.55 -4.15 0.04
C ARG A 136 -3.58 -5.61 0.52
N ALA A 137 -4.78 -6.14 0.77
CA ALA A 137 -5.03 -7.57 1.02
C ALA A 137 -4.22 -8.23 2.17
N VAL A 138 -3.83 -7.47 3.21
CA VAL A 138 -2.97 -7.99 4.29
C VAL A 138 -3.78 -8.70 5.38
N ALA A 139 -4.91 -8.12 5.80
CA ALA A 139 -5.72 -8.63 6.92
C ALA A 139 -7.09 -7.96 6.96
N ASN A 140 -7.98 -8.37 7.91
CA ASN A 140 -9.17 -7.59 8.19
C ASN A 140 -8.81 -6.20 8.76
N LEU A 141 -9.75 -5.25 8.70
CA LEU A 141 -9.46 -3.86 9.01
C LEU A 141 -8.95 -3.65 10.45
N ALA A 142 -9.50 -4.34 11.45
CA ALA A 142 -9.07 -4.17 12.84
C ALA A 142 -7.58 -4.55 13.05
N VAL A 143 -7.14 -5.64 12.42
CA VAL A 143 -5.73 -6.08 12.40
C VAL A 143 -4.87 -5.09 11.61
N LEU A 144 -5.35 -4.67 10.43
CA LEU A 144 -4.64 -3.77 9.54
C LEU A 144 -4.38 -2.41 10.20
N LEU A 145 -5.36 -1.87 10.91
CA LEU A 145 -5.23 -0.61 11.65
C LEU A 145 -4.09 -0.67 12.68
N GLU A 146 -3.97 -1.79 13.40
CA GLU A 146 -2.90 -1.94 14.38
C GLU A 146 -1.52 -2.08 13.74
N TYR A 147 -1.44 -2.66 12.53
CA TYR A 147 -0.19 -2.73 11.78
C TYR A 147 0.21 -1.41 11.12
N CYS A 148 -0.75 -0.64 10.61
CA CYS A 148 -0.47 0.48 9.71
C CYS A 148 -0.48 1.85 10.39
N LEU A 149 -1.46 2.13 11.27
CA LEU A 149 -1.58 3.46 11.88
C LEU A 149 -0.40 3.89 12.76
N PRO A 150 0.37 2.98 13.39
CA PRO A 150 1.59 3.38 14.08
C PRO A 150 2.66 4.05 13.21
N PHE A 151 2.64 3.87 11.90
CA PHE A 151 3.57 4.55 10.97
C PHE A 151 3.11 5.94 10.57
N VAL A 152 1.81 6.22 10.67
CA VAL A 152 1.19 7.44 10.13
C VAL A 152 1.32 8.59 11.12
N LYS A 153 1.76 9.76 10.66
CA LYS A 153 1.74 11.03 11.40
C LYS A 153 0.33 11.40 11.82
N VAL A 154 0.16 12.12 12.93
CA VAL A 154 -1.13 12.76 13.21
C VAL A 154 -1.46 13.76 12.11
N GLY A 155 -2.65 13.68 11.54
CA GLY A 155 -3.08 14.40 10.34
C GLY A 155 -2.81 13.68 9.02
N GLY A 156 -1.98 12.61 9.03
CA GLY A 156 -1.77 11.74 7.88
C GLY A 156 -2.90 10.73 7.67
N LYS A 157 -2.78 9.91 6.64
CA LYS A 157 -3.85 9.00 6.21
C LYS A 157 -3.36 7.57 6.02
N LEU A 158 -4.22 6.59 6.30
CA LEU A 158 -4.11 5.23 5.81
C LEU A 158 -5.09 5.04 4.66
N ALA A 159 -4.60 4.55 3.52
CA ALA A 159 -5.38 4.14 2.38
C ALA A 159 -5.35 2.60 2.27
N ALA A 160 -6.43 1.96 2.68
CA ALA A 160 -6.57 0.52 2.67
C ALA A 160 -7.45 0.05 1.51
N LEU A 161 -6.87 -0.74 0.60
CA LEU A 161 -7.64 -1.39 -0.46
C LEU A 161 -8.26 -2.67 0.11
N LYS A 162 -9.58 -2.69 0.14
CA LYS A 162 -10.39 -3.74 0.75
C LYS A 162 -11.32 -4.38 -0.28
N GLY A 163 -11.81 -5.58 0.03
CA GLY A 163 -12.86 -6.24 -0.71
C GLY A 163 -14.26 -5.67 -0.45
N PRO A 164 -15.32 -6.33 -0.95
CA PRO A 164 -16.70 -5.86 -0.85
C PRO A 164 -17.22 -5.73 0.59
N ASP A 165 -16.64 -6.47 1.54
CA ASP A 165 -17.08 -6.51 2.95
C ASP A 165 -16.51 -5.35 3.80
N ALA A 166 -15.93 -4.33 3.18
CA ALA A 166 -15.26 -3.22 3.87
C ALA A 166 -16.16 -2.52 4.91
N ILE A 167 -17.44 -2.33 4.62
CA ILE A 167 -18.39 -1.71 5.56
C ILE A 167 -18.52 -2.55 6.84
N GLN A 168 -18.69 -3.85 6.70
CA GLN A 168 -18.80 -4.76 7.84
C GLN A 168 -17.48 -4.81 8.64
N GLU A 169 -16.34 -4.79 7.96
CA GLU A 169 -15.04 -4.72 8.63
C GLU A 169 -14.88 -3.41 9.42
N ILE A 170 -15.38 -2.28 8.92
CA ILE A 170 -15.35 -0.98 9.61
C ILE A 170 -16.19 -1.02 10.89
N GLU A 171 -17.38 -1.61 10.84
CA GLU A 171 -18.24 -1.78 12.02
C GLU A 171 -17.54 -2.58 13.11
N GLN A 172 -16.84 -3.66 12.74
CA GLN A 172 -16.08 -4.51 13.66
C GLN A 172 -14.79 -3.84 14.17
N ALA A 173 -14.23 -2.88 13.43
CA ALA A 173 -12.97 -2.23 13.74
C ALA A 173 -13.09 -0.95 14.61
N GLN A 174 -14.29 -0.58 15.08
CA GLN A 174 -14.50 0.68 15.84
C GLN A 174 -13.62 0.79 17.07
N ASN A 175 -13.46 -0.31 17.80
CA ASN A 175 -12.58 -0.34 18.97
C ASN A 175 -11.09 -0.14 18.58
N ALA A 176 -10.65 -0.78 17.50
CA ALA A 176 -9.30 -0.61 16.96
C ALA A 176 -9.06 0.85 16.57
N LEU A 177 -9.97 1.45 15.79
CA LEU A 177 -9.89 2.86 15.40
C LEU A 177 -9.69 3.79 16.60
N GLN A 178 -10.53 3.63 17.63
CA GLN A 178 -10.43 4.45 18.83
C GLN A 178 -9.09 4.27 19.55
N ILE A 179 -8.60 3.03 19.67
CA ILE A 179 -7.37 2.71 20.41
C ILE A 179 -6.13 3.24 19.68
N VAL A 180 -6.05 3.05 18.38
CA VAL A 180 -4.83 3.42 17.61
C VAL A 180 -4.87 4.86 17.06
N GLY A 181 -5.94 5.61 17.35
CA GLY A 181 -6.08 7.02 17.00
C GLY A 181 -6.50 7.26 15.57
N GLY A 182 -7.34 6.41 15.00
CA GLY A 182 -7.84 6.52 13.62
C GLY A 182 -9.31 6.93 13.55
N LYS A 183 -9.70 7.55 12.43
CA LYS A 183 -11.08 7.88 12.07
C LYS A 183 -11.30 7.59 10.59
N VAL A 184 -12.28 6.77 10.25
CA VAL A 184 -12.69 6.58 8.86
C VAL A 184 -13.28 7.87 8.32
N THR A 185 -12.73 8.39 7.23
CA THR A 185 -13.16 9.62 6.57
C THR A 185 -13.91 9.38 5.27
N ALA A 186 -13.59 8.28 4.58
CA ALA A 186 -14.29 7.90 3.36
C ALA A 186 -14.22 6.39 3.11
N VAL A 187 -15.26 5.89 2.42
CA VAL A 187 -15.28 4.55 1.80
C VAL A 187 -15.70 4.76 0.36
N ILE A 188 -14.80 4.47 -0.56
CA ILE A 188 -14.95 4.82 -1.96
C ILE A 188 -14.93 3.52 -2.78
N PRO A 189 -16.03 3.22 -3.53
CA PRO A 189 -16.02 2.09 -4.43
C PRO A 189 -15.04 2.33 -5.58
N ILE A 190 -14.17 1.37 -5.82
CA ILE A 190 -13.20 1.37 -6.91
C ILE A 190 -13.69 0.40 -7.97
N THR A 191 -13.95 0.93 -9.16
CA THR A 191 -14.34 0.14 -10.33
C THR A 191 -13.17 0.07 -11.29
N ILE A 192 -12.77 -1.14 -11.65
CA ILE A 192 -11.69 -1.37 -12.61
C ILE A 192 -12.33 -1.73 -13.95
N PRO A 193 -12.09 -0.93 -15.01
CA PRO A 193 -12.68 -1.16 -16.32
C PRO A 193 -12.40 -2.58 -16.84
N HIS A 194 -13.42 -3.20 -17.42
CA HIS A 194 -13.36 -4.55 -18.02
C HIS A 194 -13.05 -5.67 -17.02
N THR A 195 -13.36 -5.48 -15.73
CA THR A 195 -13.26 -6.53 -14.70
C THR A 195 -14.51 -6.53 -13.84
N ASP A 196 -14.80 -7.68 -13.20
CA ASP A 196 -15.85 -7.80 -12.20
C ASP A 196 -15.36 -7.51 -10.77
N LEU A 197 -14.15 -6.97 -10.64
CA LEU A 197 -13.55 -6.66 -9.35
C LEU A 197 -14.27 -5.49 -8.67
N GLN A 198 -14.74 -5.75 -7.47
CA GLN A 198 -15.38 -4.76 -6.60
C GLN A 198 -14.48 -4.52 -5.40
N HIS A 199 -13.64 -3.51 -5.51
CA HIS A 199 -12.80 -3.08 -4.41
C HIS A 199 -13.36 -1.81 -3.77
N GLN A 200 -12.98 -1.59 -2.52
CA GLN A 200 -13.31 -0.37 -1.80
C GLN A 200 -12.03 0.22 -1.22
N LEU A 201 -11.83 1.50 -1.45
CA LEU A 201 -10.80 2.27 -0.79
C LEU A 201 -11.37 2.79 0.53
N VAL A 202 -10.80 2.32 1.64
CA VAL A 202 -11.10 2.84 2.97
C VAL A 202 -10.03 3.85 3.35
N LEU A 203 -10.41 5.11 3.51
CA LEU A 203 -9.52 6.18 3.99
C LEU A 203 -9.72 6.36 5.50
N VAL A 204 -8.61 6.26 6.22
CA VAL A 204 -8.58 6.47 7.68
C VAL A 204 -7.60 7.60 7.99
N GLU A 205 -8.09 8.67 8.57
CA GLU A 205 -7.27 9.77 9.07
C GLU A 205 -6.69 9.41 10.44
N LYS A 206 -5.44 9.73 10.67
CA LYS A 206 -4.78 9.64 11.97
C LYS A 206 -5.10 10.88 12.79
N ILE A 207 -6.01 10.77 13.75
CA ILE A 207 -6.50 11.90 14.55
C ILE A 207 -5.82 12.05 15.91
N ALA A 208 -5.08 11.03 16.36
CA ALA A 208 -4.37 11.05 17.64
C ALA A 208 -3.15 10.11 17.59
N PRO A 209 -2.11 10.34 18.41
CA PRO A 209 -0.96 9.45 18.52
C PRO A 209 -1.37 8.02 18.92
N THR A 210 -0.75 7.02 18.33
CA THR A 210 -0.94 5.63 18.74
C THR A 210 -0.23 5.39 20.08
N PRO A 211 -0.89 4.85 21.13
CA PRO A 211 -0.24 4.59 22.41
C PRO A 211 0.95 3.63 22.25
N GLN A 212 2.04 3.85 23.00
CA GLN A 212 3.33 3.14 22.87
C GLN A 212 3.23 1.62 23.00
N ARG A 213 2.20 1.10 23.69
CA ARG A 213 1.96 -0.35 23.80
C ARG A 213 1.47 -1.00 22.49
N TYR A 214 1.18 -0.21 21.46
CA TYR A 214 0.77 -0.65 20.12
C TYR A 214 1.81 -0.26 19.07
N PRO A 215 2.01 -1.07 18.02
CA PRO A 215 1.37 -2.37 17.80
C PRO A 215 1.83 -3.42 18.81
N ARG A 216 0.95 -4.37 19.13
CA ARG A 216 1.26 -5.56 19.92
C ARG A 216 2.07 -6.55 19.08
N LYS A 217 2.61 -7.59 19.70
CA LYS A 217 3.29 -8.69 18.97
C LYS A 217 2.29 -9.42 18.05
N ALA A 218 2.74 -9.84 16.86
CA ALA A 218 1.92 -10.47 15.81
C ALA A 218 0.97 -11.58 16.32
N GLY A 219 1.48 -12.47 17.16
CA GLY A 219 0.68 -13.57 17.70
C GLY A 219 -0.49 -13.12 18.60
N LYS A 220 -0.44 -11.91 19.18
CA LYS A 220 -1.58 -11.32 19.90
C LYS A 220 -2.55 -10.66 18.94
N ILE A 221 -2.05 -9.94 17.93
CA ILE A 221 -2.87 -9.19 16.97
C ILE A 221 -3.78 -10.16 16.20
N SER A 222 -3.20 -11.22 15.64
CA SER A 222 -3.95 -12.20 14.84
C SER A 222 -4.95 -13.03 15.65
N LYS A 223 -4.59 -13.41 16.90
CA LYS A 223 -5.45 -14.25 17.74
C LYS A 223 -6.60 -13.46 18.41
N LYS A 224 -6.37 -12.20 18.70
CA LYS A 224 -7.34 -11.33 19.38
C LYS A 224 -7.20 -9.91 18.80
N PRO A 225 -7.80 -9.62 17.64
CA PRO A 225 -7.89 -8.26 17.11
C PRO A 225 -8.48 -7.28 18.15
N LEU A 226 -8.21 -5.98 17.98
CA LEU A 226 -8.71 -4.92 18.87
C LEU A 226 -10.21 -4.72 18.73
#